data_cf2a4f92e3098b7cafb6bcf6f2183117
#
_entry.id   cf2a4f92e3098b7cafb6bcf6f2183117
#
_cell.length_a   1.000
_cell.length_b   1.000
_cell.length_c   1.000
_cell.angle_alpha   90.00
_cell.angle_beta   90.00
_cell.angle_gamma   90.00
#
_symmetry.space_group_name_H-M   'P 1'
#
loop_
_entity.id
_entity.type
_entity.pdbx_description
1 polymer ?
#
loop_
_entity_poly.entity_id
_entity_poly.type
_entity_poly.pdbx_seq_one_letter_code
_entity_poly.pdbx_strand_id
1 'polypeptide(L)'
;MLFFCSNKYKIYAARAPWRSRAVGFDQGLSTMWTADEIARLCYEHYGSKLPKQGKPEPNREWTLLAAVVKIQPTADQACDHSDGRVQVTKEVVSMGTGTKCIGQSKMRKSGDILNDSHAEVIARRSFQRYLLHQLHLAAALKEDSIFLPGSQRGLWKLRPDLLFVFFSSHTPCGDASIIPMLEFEDQPCCPVSRDWASNPSVETSDNLEAPEDKRKCEDPESPVTKKMRLEPRTPGGTAHRQSFGSQERGPNPPDVSSSNLTAEELASVTGMTPSGAQVVDVYRTGAKCVPGEAGDSGQPGAAYHRVGLLRVKPGRGDRTRSMSCSDKLARWNILGCQGALLMHFLEEPIYLSAVVIGKCPYSQEAMQRALIRRCQNVSALPEGFGVQEVKIQQSDLLFEQSRRAVQTRKADSPGRLVPCGAAISWSAVPEQPLDVTANGFPQGTTKKGIGRLQARSRISKVELFRSFQKLLSSISEDKWPDSLRAQKLATYQEYKEAASTYQQAWSALRKQAFGSWIRNPPDYHQFK
;
A
#
# COMPACT_ATOMS: atom_id res chain seq x y z
N MET A 1 22.55 45.83 49.91
CA MET A 1 21.09 45.66 49.83
C MET A 1 20.80 44.61 48.76
N LEU A 2 20.54 43.41 49.24
CA LEU A 2 20.36 42.17 48.46
C LEU A 2 18.93 42.09 47.94
N PHE A 3 18.71 41.83 46.67
CA PHE A 3 17.42 41.32 46.18
C PHE A 3 17.63 39.97 45.50
N PHE A 4 17.16 38.97 46.21
CA PHE A 4 16.97 37.62 45.74
C PHE A 4 15.81 37.61 44.71
N CYS A 5 16.00 37.08 43.52
CA CYS A 5 14.94 36.67 42.64
C CYS A 5 14.96 35.15 42.55
N SER A 6 13.92 34.54 43.12
CA SER A 6 13.75 33.14 43.35
C SER A 6 13.45 32.40 42.04
N ASN A 7 14.26 31.46 41.72
CA ASN A 7 14.18 30.52 40.61
C ASN A 7 13.19 29.40 40.97
N LYS A 8 12.01 29.35 40.36
CA LYS A 8 11.07 28.23 40.46
C LYS A 8 10.94 27.51 39.11
N TYR A 9 11.96 26.79 38.73
CA TYR A 9 11.79 25.69 37.76
C TYR A 9 11.93 24.37 38.49
N LYS A 10 10.79 23.79 38.87
CA LYS A 10 10.72 22.39 39.30
C LYS A 10 10.95 21.49 38.12
N ILE A 11 12.09 20.84 38.12
CA ILE A 11 12.44 19.70 37.29
C ILE A 11 11.48 18.55 37.65
N TYR A 12 10.55 18.25 36.76
CA TYR A 12 9.86 16.97 36.75
C TYR A 12 10.56 16.02 35.77
N ALA A 13 11.63 15.41 36.25
CA ALA A 13 12.17 14.20 35.65
C ALA A 13 11.41 13.01 36.24
N ALA A 14 10.35 12.56 35.58
CA ALA A 14 9.78 11.26 35.77
C ALA A 14 9.61 10.65 34.39
N ARG A 15 10.59 9.81 34.00
CA ARG A 15 10.48 8.89 32.89
C ARG A 15 9.39 7.86 33.22
N ALA A 16 8.16 8.08 32.75
CA ALA A 16 7.16 7.03 32.71
C ALA A 16 7.37 6.22 31.41
N PRO A 17 7.37 4.89 31.47
CA PRO A 17 7.46 4.06 30.28
C PRO A 17 6.25 4.36 29.38
N TRP A 18 6.49 4.55 28.11
CA TRP A 18 5.52 4.94 27.07
C TRP A 18 4.28 4.01 26.96
N ARG A 19 4.26 2.86 27.64
CA ARG A 19 3.07 2.00 27.80
C ARG A 19 1.87 2.69 28.47
N SER A 20 2.08 3.73 29.26
CA SER A 20 0.98 4.44 29.94
C SER A 20 0.32 5.54 29.09
N ARG A 21 0.92 5.95 27.94
CA ARG A 21 0.31 6.93 27.03
C ARG A 21 -0.77 6.32 26.13
N ALA A 22 -0.73 5.00 25.84
CA ALA A 22 -1.68 4.36 24.93
C ALA A 22 -3.10 4.28 25.48
N VAL A 23 -3.28 4.09 26.78
CA VAL A 23 -4.59 3.85 27.38
C VAL A 23 -5.43 5.14 27.55
N GLY A 24 -4.78 6.31 27.70
CA GLY A 24 -5.50 7.59 27.76
C GLY A 24 -5.78 8.21 26.38
N PHE A 25 -5.03 7.81 25.35
CA PHE A 25 -5.12 8.37 24.00
C PHE A 25 -6.27 7.79 23.16
N ASP A 26 -6.69 6.55 23.42
CA ASP A 26 -7.71 5.87 22.62
C ASP A 26 -9.11 6.47 22.79
N GLN A 27 -9.47 6.91 24.00
CA GLN A 27 -10.72 7.64 24.23
C GLN A 27 -10.69 9.06 23.64
N GLY A 28 -9.53 9.74 23.64
CA GLY A 28 -9.37 11.07 23.05
C GLY A 28 -9.44 11.08 21.52
N LEU A 29 -8.90 10.07 20.83
CA LEU A 29 -8.92 9.96 19.35
C LEU A 29 -10.33 9.80 18.76
N SER A 30 -11.25 9.15 19.48
CA SER A 30 -12.63 8.96 19.02
C SER A 30 -13.48 10.23 19.06
N THR A 31 -13.06 11.24 19.81
CA THR A 31 -13.76 12.54 19.92
C THR A 31 -13.22 13.61 18.98
N MET A 32 -12.05 13.39 18.35
CA MET A 32 -11.39 14.40 17.50
C MET A 32 -11.84 14.35 16.04
N TRP A 33 -12.16 13.18 15.51
CA TRP A 33 -12.53 12.98 14.10
C TRP A 33 -13.21 11.62 13.87
N THR A 34 -13.97 11.52 12.78
CA THR A 34 -14.60 10.27 12.31
C THR A 34 -13.90 9.73 11.08
N ALA A 35 -14.08 8.43 10.79
CA ALA A 35 -13.55 7.80 9.59
C ALA A 35 -14.10 8.48 8.31
N ASP A 36 -15.36 8.90 8.33
CA ASP A 36 -16.01 9.58 7.22
C ASP A 36 -15.47 10.99 6.98
N GLU A 37 -15.15 11.73 8.04
CA GLU A 37 -14.49 13.04 7.90
C GLU A 37 -13.13 12.92 7.22
N ILE A 38 -12.32 11.93 7.61
CA ILE A 38 -11.01 11.66 6.98
C ILE A 38 -11.18 11.24 5.52
N ALA A 39 -12.12 10.35 5.23
CA ALA A 39 -12.38 9.90 3.86
C ALA A 39 -12.85 11.05 2.97
N ARG A 40 -13.83 11.85 3.45
CA ARG A 40 -14.36 13.03 2.73
C ARG A 40 -13.26 14.02 2.43
N LEU A 41 -12.45 14.39 3.42
CA LEU A 41 -11.30 15.29 3.23
C LEU A 41 -10.34 14.79 2.14
N CYS A 42 -10.04 13.48 2.14
CA CYS A 42 -9.16 12.89 1.13
C CYS A 42 -9.81 12.89 -0.27
N TYR A 43 -11.11 12.62 -0.38
CA TYR A 43 -11.82 12.63 -1.66
C TYR A 43 -11.96 14.05 -2.22
N GLU A 44 -12.26 15.03 -1.40
CA GLU A 44 -12.31 16.45 -1.78
C GLU A 44 -10.93 16.95 -2.23
N HIS A 45 -9.87 16.58 -1.51
CA HIS A 45 -8.50 16.89 -1.91
C HIS A 45 -8.14 16.26 -3.26
N TYR A 46 -8.51 15.00 -3.49
CA TYR A 46 -8.36 14.34 -4.79
C TYR A 46 -9.11 15.07 -5.90
N GLY A 47 -10.34 15.51 -5.64
CA GLY A 47 -11.16 16.25 -6.58
C GLY A 47 -10.56 17.59 -6.98
N SER A 48 -10.16 18.39 -5.97
CA SER A 48 -9.77 19.80 -6.10
C SER A 48 -8.27 20.02 -6.39
N LYS A 49 -7.37 19.21 -5.83
CA LYS A 49 -5.91 19.45 -5.92
C LYS A 49 -5.20 18.60 -6.96
N LEU A 50 -5.75 17.44 -7.34
CA LEU A 50 -5.10 16.58 -8.32
C LEU A 50 -5.58 16.93 -9.75
N PRO A 51 -4.68 16.95 -10.76
CA PRO A 51 -5.01 17.33 -12.13
C PRO A 51 -5.90 16.28 -12.81
N LYS A 52 -6.58 16.69 -13.86
CA LYS A 52 -7.30 15.75 -14.74
C LYS A 52 -6.34 14.75 -15.39
N GLN A 53 -5.15 15.20 -15.76
CA GLN A 53 -4.08 14.34 -16.29
C GLN A 53 -3.69 13.27 -15.25
N GLY A 54 -3.69 12.00 -15.66
CA GLY A 54 -3.38 10.87 -14.79
C GLY A 54 -4.56 10.38 -13.93
N LYS A 55 -5.71 11.07 -13.94
CA LYS A 55 -6.97 10.50 -13.43
C LYS A 55 -7.50 9.43 -14.38
N PRO A 56 -8.27 8.46 -13.89
CA PRO A 56 -8.88 7.42 -14.72
C PRO A 56 -9.77 7.99 -15.82
N GLU A 57 -9.75 7.36 -16.99
CA GLU A 57 -10.71 7.63 -18.05
C GLU A 57 -12.11 7.23 -17.57
N PRO A 58 -13.09 8.15 -17.66
CA PRO A 58 -14.45 7.88 -17.18
C PRO A 58 -15.03 6.60 -17.80
N ASN A 59 -15.73 5.80 -17.00
CA ASN A 59 -16.41 4.56 -17.40
C ASN A 59 -15.54 3.45 -18.01
N ARG A 60 -14.22 3.64 -18.09
CA ARG A 60 -13.27 2.65 -18.61
C ARG A 60 -12.19 2.27 -17.62
N GLU A 61 -11.70 3.23 -16.88
CA GLU A 61 -10.59 3.02 -15.96
C GLU A 61 -11.02 3.25 -14.51
N TRP A 62 -10.33 2.58 -13.60
CA TRP A 62 -10.46 2.77 -12.16
C TRP A 62 -9.08 2.92 -11.50
N THR A 63 -9.03 3.53 -10.33
CA THR A 63 -7.81 3.66 -9.54
C THR A 63 -8.09 3.52 -8.05
N LEU A 64 -7.02 3.44 -7.26
CA LEU A 64 -7.06 3.52 -5.81
C LEU A 64 -6.42 4.82 -5.33
N LEU A 65 -6.81 5.24 -4.14
CA LEU A 65 -6.34 6.44 -3.48
C LEU A 65 -5.80 6.09 -2.10
N ALA A 66 -4.69 6.69 -1.71
CA ALA A 66 -4.21 6.70 -0.34
C ALA A 66 -3.64 8.07 0.01
N ALA A 67 -3.67 8.43 1.30
CA ALA A 67 -3.19 9.72 1.79
C ALA A 67 -2.66 9.60 3.22
N VAL A 68 -1.87 10.59 3.64
CA VAL A 68 -1.57 10.85 5.05
C VAL A 68 -2.20 12.19 5.42
N VAL A 69 -2.96 12.18 6.48
CA VAL A 69 -3.62 13.35 7.06
C VAL A 69 -2.93 13.72 8.36
N LYS A 70 -2.48 14.96 8.48
CA LYS A 70 -1.99 15.57 9.72
C LYS A 70 -3.20 16.06 10.51
N ILE A 71 -3.23 15.76 11.80
CA ILE A 71 -4.23 16.23 12.75
C ILE A 71 -3.52 16.99 13.84
N GLN A 72 -4.01 18.18 14.14
CA GLN A 72 -3.44 19.05 15.16
C GLN A 72 -4.56 19.72 15.95
N PRO A 73 -4.52 19.72 17.30
CA PRO A 73 -5.43 20.51 18.11
C PRO A 73 -5.35 22.00 17.74
N THR A 74 -6.48 22.69 17.73
CA THR A 74 -6.53 24.14 17.50
C THR A 74 -6.15 24.85 18.78
N ALA A 75 -5.19 25.78 18.70
CA ALA A 75 -4.66 26.48 19.88
C ALA A 75 -5.63 27.50 20.52
N ASP A 76 -6.65 27.93 19.77
CA ASP A 76 -7.59 28.97 20.20
C ASP A 76 -8.97 28.37 20.44
N GLN A 77 -9.33 28.26 21.67
CA GLN A 77 -10.51 28.80 22.37
C GLN A 77 -10.75 28.07 23.68
N ALA A 78 -10.92 28.89 24.73
CA ALA A 78 -11.56 28.49 25.97
C ALA A 78 -12.84 27.70 25.65
N CYS A 79 -12.95 26.53 26.26
CA CYS A 79 -14.04 25.58 26.14
C CYS A 79 -15.42 26.25 26.05
N ASP A 80 -16.01 26.26 24.88
CA ASP A 80 -17.46 26.33 24.79
C ASP A 80 -17.98 24.89 24.93
N HIS A 81 -18.49 24.60 26.12
CA HIS A 81 -18.76 23.25 26.63
C HIS A 81 -20.06 22.64 26.11
N SER A 82 -20.48 22.87 24.87
CA SER A 82 -21.75 22.30 24.42
C SER A 82 -21.66 20.92 23.79
N ASP A 83 -20.48 20.44 23.35
CA ASP A 83 -20.40 19.13 22.65
C ASP A 83 -19.19 18.24 23.03
N GLY A 84 -18.34 18.64 23.98
CA GLY A 84 -17.23 17.84 24.50
C GLY A 84 -16.16 17.41 23.47
N ARG A 85 -16.22 17.90 22.24
CA ARG A 85 -15.27 17.57 21.17
C ARG A 85 -14.10 18.54 21.15
N VAL A 86 -12.88 17.99 21.16
CA VAL A 86 -11.66 18.76 20.94
C VAL A 86 -11.64 19.24 19.49
N GLN A 87 -11.60 20.56 19.27
CA GLN A 87 -11.43 21.10 17.93
C GLN A 87 -10.03 20.80 17.39
N VAL A 88 -9.97 20.25 16.19
CA VAL A 88 -8.72 19.89 15.51
C VAL A 88 -8.71 20.38 14.07
N THR A 89 -7.55 20.81 13.61
CA THR A 89 -7.29 21.02 12.19
C THR A 89 -6.91 19.69 11.55
N LYS A 90 -7.41 19.44 10.33
CA LYS A 90 -7.16 18.24 9.54
C LYS A 90 -6.62 18.66 8.18
N GLU A 91 -5.43 18.20 7.82
CA GLU A 91 -4.75 18.60 6.59
C GLU A 91 -4.19 17.37 5.88
N VAL A 92 -4.53 17.19 4.60
CA VAL A 92 -3.85 16.18 3.77
C VAL A 92 -2.43 16.67 3.51
N VAL A 93 -1.42 15.94 3.98
CA VAL A 93 0.00 16.30 3.80
C VAL A 93 0.70 15.48 2.72
N SER A 94 0.13 14.36 2.35
CA SER A 94 0.57 13.57 1.19
C SER A 94 -0.57 12.74 0.62
N MET A 95 -0.51 12.50 -0.69
CA MET A 95 -1.51 11.70 -1.41
C MET A 95 -0.86 10.90 -2.54
N GLY A 96 -1.45 9.75 -2.84
CA GLY A 96 -1.04 8.89 -3.94
C GLY A 96 -2.21 8.17 -4.58
N THR A 97 -2.17 8.02 -5.91
CA THR A 97 -3.06 7.10 -6.64
C THR A 97 -2.25 6.04 -7.36
N GLY A 98 -2.92 4.97 -7.80
CA GLY A 98 -2.32 3.96 -8.66
C GLY A 98 -2.47 2.53 -8.15
N THR A 99 -2.26 1.59 -9.07
CA THR A 99 -2.50 0.15 -8.87
C THR A 99 -1.43 -0.74 -9.51
N LYS A 100 -0.32 -0.17 -10.00
CA LYS A 100 0.65 -0.89 -10.83
C LYS A 100 1.98 -1.08 -10.12
N CYS A 101 2.65 -2.17 -10.47
CA CYS A 101 4.07 -2.39 -10.20
C CYS A 101 4.80 -2.68 -11.51
N ILE A 102 6.06 -2.29 -11.60
CA ILE A 102 6.92 -2.70 -12.71
C ILE A 102 7.49 -4.09 -12.44
N GLY A 103 7.72 -4.86 -13.50
CA GLY A 103 8.42 -6.12 -13.41
C GLY A 103 9.92 -5.96 -13.14
N GLN A 104 10.55 -7.03 -12.73
CA GLN A 104 11.97 -7.06 -12.33
C GLN A 104 12.90 -6.61 -13.45
N SER A 105 12.64 -7.00 -14.70
CA SER A 105 13.45 -6.64 -15.87
C SER A 105 13.47 -5.13 -16.16
N LYS A 106 12.45 -4.40 -15.71
CA LYS A 106 12.35 -2.93 -15.88
C LYS A 106 12.96 -2.13 -14.74
N MET A 107 13.43 -2.78 -13.68
CA MET A 107 14.08 -2.11 -12.56
C MET A 107 15.42 -1.50 -13.00
N ARG A 108 15.81 -0.39 -12.37
CA ARG A 108 17.04 0.34 -12.72
C ARG A 108 17.93 0.54 -11.50
N LYS A 109 19.24 0.39 -11.71
CA LYS A 109 20.26 0.57 -10.67
C LYS A 109 20.44 2.03 -10.25
N SER A 110 20.07 2.97 -11.13
CA SER A 110 20.14 4.44 -10.90
C SER A 110 19.12 4.98 -9.89
N GLY A 111 18.18 4.18 -9.43
CA GLY A 111 17.16 4.62 -8.46
C GLY A 111 16.14 5.64 -8.99
N ASP A 112 16.12 5.90 -10.28
CA ASP A 112 15.33 6.92 -10.97
C ASP A 112 13.92 6.49 -11.37
N ILE A 113 13.58 5.20 -11.20
CA ILE A 113 12.28 4.62 -11.52
C ILE A 113 11.49 4.27 -10.25
N LEU A 114 10.17 4.47 -10.30
CA LEU A 114 9.26 3.97 -9.27
C LEU A 114 8.93 2.50 -9.54
N ASN A 115 9.40 1.60 -8.67
CA ASN A 115 9.17 0.17 -8.82
C ASN A 115 7.73 -0.23 -8.45
N ASP A 116 7.09 0.54 -7.58
CA ASP A 116 5.76 0.27 -7.05
C ASP A 116 4.96 1.57 -7.02
N SER A 117 3.90 1.61 -7.84
CA SER A 117 2.98 2.73 -7.95
C SER A 117 1.60 2.40 -7.37
N HIS A 118 1.51 1.52 -6.37
CA HIS A 118 0.30 1.39 -5.57
C HIS A 118 0.08 2.65 -4.73
N ALA A 119 -1.17 3.06 -4.60
CA ALA A 119 -1.57 4.29 -3.93
C ALA A 119 -0.91 4.46 -2.55
N GLU A 120 -0.89 3.40 -1.74
CA GLU A 120 -0.32 3.41 -0.39
C GLU A 120 1.20 3.66 -0.41
N VAL A 121 1.90 3.09 -1.40
CA VAL A 121 3.35 3.28 -1.55
C VAL A 121 3.67 4.68 -2.04
N ILE A 122 2.89 5.18 -2.99
CA ILE A 122 3.01 6.56 -3.48
C ILE A 122 2.73 7.56 -2.36
N ALA A 123 1.63 7.41 -1.62
CA ALA A 123 1.29 8.28 -0.48
C ALA A 123 2.42 8.33 0.56
N ARG A 124 2.96 7.16 0.95
CA ARG A 124 4.11 7.13 1.88
C ARG A 124 5.35 7.82 1.32
N ARG A 125 5.68 7.64 0.04
CA ARG A 125 6.84 8.31 -0.55
C ARG A 125 6.65 9.82 -0.66
N SER A 126 5.43 10.25 -0.96
CA SER A 126 5.01 11.65 -0.90
C SER A 126 5.12 12.21 0.52
N PHE A 127 4.77 11.41 1.52
CA PHE A 127 4.94 11.75 2.94
C PHE A 127 6.42 11.90 3.33
N GLN A 128 7.31 11.03 2.84
CA GLN A 128 8.75 11.19 3.05
C GLN A 128 9.28 12.50 2.44
N ARG A 129 8.77 12.90 1.28
CA ARG A 129 9.09 14.20 0.67
C ARG A 129 8.60 15.37 1.52
N TYR A 130 7.38 15.26 2.06
CA TYR A 130 6.84 16.23 3.02
C TYR A 130 7.72 16.34 4.27
N LEU A 131 8.10 15.21 4.88
CA LEU A 131 8.97 15.18 6.05
C LEU A 131 10.34 15.80 5.79
N LEU A 132 10.95 15.53 4.63
CA LEU A 132 12.20 16.17 4.21
C LEU A 132 12.06 17.69 4.12
N HIS A 133 10.96 18.18 3.55
CA HIS A 133 10.68 19.62 3.51
C HIS A 133 10.54 20.21 4.92
N GLN A 134 9.83 19.53 5.80
CA GLN A 134 9.67 19.96 7.19
C GLN A 134 11.00 19.99 7.97
N LEU A 135 11.88 19.03 7.71
CA LEU A 135 13.25 19.05 8.28
C LEU A 135 14.09 20.21 7.71
N HIS A 136 13.93 20.57 6.43
CA HIS A 136 14.55 21.77 5.89
C HIS A 136 14.05 23.04 6.58
N LEU A 137 12.75 23.15 6.89
CA LEU A 137 12.21 24.27 7.65
C LEU A 137 12.80 24.32 9.07
N ALA A 138 12.86 23.15 9.75
CA ALA A 138 13.46 23.07 11.09
C ALA A 138 14.95 23.45 11.09
N ALA A 139 15.72 22.98 10.13
CA ALA A 139 17.13 23.33 9.97
C ALA A 139 17.36 24.80 9.69
N ALA A 140 16.40 25.45 8.99
CA ALA A 140 16.40 26.89 8.71
C ALA A 140 15.77 27.73 9.85
N LEU A 141 15.47 27.12 11.01
CA LEU A 141 14.82 27.75 12.17
C LEU A 141 13.48 28.43 11.84
N LYS A 142 12.71 27.84 10.93
CA LYS A 142 11.36 28.33 10.60
C LYS A 142 10.34 27.79 11.60
N GLU A 143 9.51 28.68 12.13
CA GLU A 143 8.49 28.35 13.14
C GLU A 143 7.39 27.42 12.62
N ASP A 144 7.14 27.43 11.31
CA ASP A 144 6.12 26.61 10.65
C ASP A 144 6.48 25.10 10.56
N SER A 145 7.66 24.69 11.04
CA SER A 145 8.04 23.28 11.03
C SER A 145 7.24 22.46 12.03
N ILE A 146 6.90 21.23 11.63
CA ILE A 146 6.34 20.22 12.54
C ILE A 146 7.36 19.64 13.51
N PHE A 147 8.64 19.99 13.35
CA PHE A 147 9.73 19.48 14.17
C PHE A 147 10.26 20.55 15.14
N LEU A 148 10.57 20.08 16.32
CA LEU A 148 11.27 20.83 17.38
C LEU A 148 12.69 20.26 17.52
N PRO A 149 13.65 21.05 18.04
CA PRO A 149 14.97 20.51 18.42
C PRO A 149 14.83 19.29 19.34
N GLY A 150 15.59 18.26 19.07
CA GLY A 150 15.69 17.05 19.90
C GLY A 150 16.56 17.26 21.13
N SER A 151 16.69 16.21 21.94
CA SER A 151 17.55 16.21 23.14
C SER A 151 19.03 16.05 22.80
N GLN A 152 19.33 15.48 21.64
CA GLN A 152 20.67 15.25 21.14
C GLN A 152 20.99 16.17 19.96
N ARG A 153 22.26 16.48 19.81
CA ARG A 153 22.77 17.34 18.75
C ARG A 153 22.41 16.82 17.36
N GLY A 154 21.88 17.69 16.51
CA GLY A 154 21.51 17.40 15.14
C GLY A 154 20.27 16.52 14.97
N LEU A 155 19.58 16.20 16.06
CA LEU A 155 18.32 15.48 16.02
C LEU A 155 17.13 16.42 16.22
N TRP A 156 16.02 16.05 15.60
CA TRP A 156 14.73 16.69 15.77
C TRP A 156 13.68 15.69 16.27
N LYS A 157 12.71 16.18 16.99
CA LYS A 157 11.54 15.43 17.44
C LYS A 157 10.27 16.01 16.86
N LEU A 158 9.29 15.16 16.57
CA LEU A 158 7.97 15.60 16.17
C LEU A 158 7.30 16.38 17.31
N ARG A 159 6.59 17.45 16.99
CA ARG A 159 5.74 18.15 17.96
C ARG A 159 4.77 17.18 18.61
N PRO A 160 4.62 17.20 19.95
CA PRO A 160 3.86 16.19 20.68
C PRO A 160 2.33 16.26 20.45
N ASP A 161 1.85 17.38 19.95
CA ASP A 161 0.45 17.67 19.64
C ASP A 161 0.02 17.16 18.25
N LEU A 162 0.94 16.65 17.43
CA LEU A 162 0.66 16.23 16.07
C LEU A 162 0.41 14.73 15.97
N LEU A 163 -0.62 14.37 15.19
CA LEU A 163 -0.95 13.00 14.83
C LEU A 163 -0.99 12.84 13.32
N PHE A 164 -0.70 11.62 12.86
CA PHE A 164 -0.83 11.25 11.45
C PHE A 164 -1.79 10.09 11.29
N VAL A 165 -2.80 10.28 10.44
CA VAL A 165 -3.76 9.24 10.04
C VAL A 165 -3.47 8.82 8.61
N PHE A 166 -3.35 7.52 8.39
CA PHE A 166 -3.23 6.97 7.05
C PHE A 166 -4.61 6.62 6.51
N PHE A 167 -4.91 7.11 5.32
CA PHE A 167 -6.13 6.78 4.60
C PHE A 167 -5.83 5.92 3.37
N SER A 168 -6.66 4.91 3.11
CA SER A 168 -6.70 4.16 1.86
C SER A 168 -8.13 3.94 1.41
N SER A 169 -8.44 4.20 0.15
CA SER A 169 -9.78 4.00 -0.41
C SER A 169 -10.20 2.54 -0.52
N HIS A 170 -9.27 1.61 -0.33
CA HIS A 170 -9.48 0.16 -0.43
C HIS A 170 -8.60 -0.60 0.55
N THR A 171 -9.04 -1.77 0.97
CA THR A 171 -8.24 -2.70 1.77
C THR A 171 -6.89 -2.98 1.08
N PRO A 172 -5.76 -2.87 1.81
CA PRO A 172 -4.43 -3.09 1.24
C PRO A 172 -4.26 -4.51 0.72
N CYS A 173 -3.69 -4.66 -0.50
CA CYS A 173 -3.43 -5.98 -1.07
C CYS A 173 -2.49 -6.81 -0.18
N GLY A 174 -2.65 -8.13 -0.20
CA GLY A 174 -1.91 -9.08 0.63
C GLY A 174 -2.78 -9.66 1.74
N ASP A 175 -2.20 -9.90 2.90
CA ASP A 175 -2.87 -10.59 4.00
C ASP A 175 -4.14 -9.89 4.51
N ALA A 176 -4.17 -8.55 4.50
CA ALA A 176 -5.36 -7.78 4.89
C ALA A 176 -6.57 -8.00 3.96
N SER A 177 -6.33 -8.40 2.71
CA SER A 177 -7.39 -8.69 1.73
C SER A 177 -7.78 -10.17 1.66
N ILE A 178 -7.32 -11.00 2.60
CA ILE A 178 -7.79 -12.38 2.73
C ILE A 178 -9.04 -12.37 3.60
N ILE A 179 -10.16 -12.16 2.95
CA ILE A 179 -11.51 -12.07 3.54
C ILE A 179 -12.48 -12.86 2.67
N PRO A 180 -13.57 -13.41 3.23
CA PRO A 180 -14.63 -14.03 2.44
C PRO A 180 -15.23 -13.01 1.47
N MET A 181 -15.40 -13.40 0.20
CA MET A 181 -15.99 -12.54 -0.82
C MET A 181 -17.10 -13.29 -1.55
N LEU A 182 -18.21 -12.62 -1.77
CA LEU A 182 -19.32 -13.12 -2.55
C LEU A 182 -19.10 -12.86 -4.04
N GLU A 183 -19.83 -13.58 -4.89
CA GLU A 183 -19.67 -13.57 -6.35
C GLU A 183 -19.72 -12.16 -6.97
N PHE A 184 -20.59 -11.29 -6.43
CA PHE A 184 -20.84 -9.95 -6.96
C PHE A 184 -20.04 -8.84 -6.28
N GLU A 185 -19.15 -9.16 -5.38
CA GLU A 185 -18.33 -8.17 -4.71
C GLU A 185 -17.14 -7.73 -5.57
N ASP A 186 -16.65 -6.53 -5.29
CA ASP A 186 -15.47 -5.98 -5.95
C ASP A 186 -14.21 -6.80 -5.56
N GLN A 187 -13.68 -7.53 -6.52
CA GLN A 187 -12.57 -8.45 -6.31
C GLN A 187 -11.27 -7.88 -6.85
N PRO A 188 -10.20 -7.83 -6.03
CA PRO A 188 -8.91 -7.31 -6.46
C PRO A 188 -8.15 -8.23 -7.43
N CYS A 189 -8.55 -9.50 -7.55
CA CYS A 189 -7.96 -10.46 -8.50
C CYS A 189 -9.02 -11.28 -9.23
N CYS A 190 -8.65 -11.93 -10.33
CA CYS A 190 -9.57 -12.78 -11.07
C CYS A 190 -10.03 -13.97 -10.23
N PRO A 191 -11.31 -14.39 -10.36
CA PRO A 191 -11.82 -15.61 -9.75
C PRO A 191 -11.00 -16.81 -10.22
N VAL A 192 -10.85 -17.79 -9.32
CA VAL A 192 -10.30 -19.10 -9.72
C VAL A 192 -11.41 -19.85 -10.44
N SER A 193 -11.21 -20.20 -11.70
CA SER A 193 -12.17 -21.01 -12.46
C SER A 193 -12.28 -22.40 -11.86
N ARG A 194 -13.49 -22.96 -11.83
CA ARG A 194 -13.78 -24.31 -11.30
C ARG A 194 -13.24 -25.45 -12.16
N ASP A 195 -12.81 -25.16 -13.39
CA ASP A 195 -12.42 -26.17 -14.36
C ASP A 195 -11.14 -26.98 -14.01
N TRP A 196 -10.48 -26.60 -12.92
CA TRP A 196 -9.30 -27.31 -12.41
C TRP A 196 -9.64 -28.56 -11.57
N ALA A 197 -10.85 -28.68 -11.03
CA ALA A 197 -11.21 -29.71 -10.04
C ALA A 197 -11.69 -31.05 -10.66
N SER A 198 -11.82 -31.16 -11.99
CA SER A 198 -12.46 -32.30 -12.65
C SER A 198 -11.53 -33.23 -13.44
N ASN A 199 -10.24 -33.31 -13.10
CA ASN A 199 -9.38 -34.34 -13.68
C ASN A 199 -8.62 -35.12 -12.60
N PRO A 200 -9.20 -36.21 -12.02
CA PRO A 200 -8.47 -37.17 -11.22
C PRO A 200 -8.10 -38.37 -12.09
N SER A 201 -7.03 -38.28 -12.80
CA SER A 201 -6.27 -39.49 -13.23
C SER A 201 -4.96 -39.07 -13.90
N VAL A 202 -3.86 -39.21 -13.22
CA VAL A 202 -2.62 -39.75 -13.75
C VAL A 202 -1.78 -40.25 -12.58
N GLU A 203 -1.43 -41.49 -12.70
CA GLU A 203 -0.63 -42.32 -11.84
C GLU A 203 0.78 -41.79 -11.60
N THR A 204 1.30 -42.13 -10.45
CA THR A 204 2.68 -41.94 -10.02
C THR A 204 3.69 -42.60 -10.96
N SER A 205 4.65 -41.86 -11.47
CA SER A 205 6.00 -42.32 -11.72
C SER A 205 7.00 -41.18 -11.63
N ASP A 206 7.99 -41.39 -10.78
CA ASP A 206 9.15 -40.54 -10.57
C ASP A 206 9.84 -40.17 -11.88
N ASN A 207 10.00 -38.83 -12.11
CA ASN A 207 11.28 -38.29 -12.57
C ASN A 207 11.24 -36.74 -12.54
N LEU A 208 12.30 -36.21 -12.00
CA LEU A 208 12.64 -34.80 -11.85
C LEU A 208 12.76 -34.11 -13.21
N GLU A 209 11.84 -33.14 -13.46
CA GLU A 209 12.13 -31.91 -14.19
C GLU A 209 10.93 -30.98 -14.07
N ALA A 210 11.16 -29.74 -13.64
CA ALA A 210 10.12 -28.76 -13.42
C ALA A 210 9.55 -28.26 -14.75
N PRO A 211 8.23 -28.35 -15.00
CA PRO A 211 7.65 -27.75 -16.20
C PRO A 211 7.51 -26.24 -16.03
N GLU A 212 8.08 -25.51 -16.98
CA GLU A 212 7.80 -24.10 -17.21
C GLU A 212 6.31 -23.91 -17.52
N ASP A 213 5.58 -23.26 -16.62
CA ASP A 213 4.15 -22.95 -16.79
C ASP A 213 3.96 -21.81 -17.80
N LYS A 214 3.88 -22.16 -19.07
CA LYS A 214 3.47 -21.26 -20.16
C LYS A 214 1.95 -21.25 -20.27
N ARG A 215 1.27 -20.48 -19.43
CA ARG A 215 -0.11 -20.05 -19.72
C ARG A 215 -0.13 -18.57 -20.07
N LYS A 216 -0.05 -18.30 -21.38
CA LYS A 216 -0.41 -17.03 -22.01
C LYS A 216 -1.89 -16.76 -21.77
N CYS A 217 -2.20 -15.69 -21.04
CA CYS A 217 -3.42 -14.96 -21.31
C CYS A 217 -3.15 -14.15 -22.58
N GLU A 218 -3.73 -14.53 -23.69
CA GLU A 218 -3.65 -13.81 -24.94
C GLU A 218 -4.39 -12.49 -24.81
N ASP A 219 -3.67 -11.37 -24.94
CA ASP A 219 -4.24 -10.06 -25.19
C ASP A 219 -4.48 -9.94 -26.71
N PRO A 220 -5.65 -9.50 -27.17
CA PRO A 220 -5.84 -9.15 -28.58
C PRO A 220 -5.10 -7.85 -28.90
N GLU A 221 -4.43 -7.88 -30.01
CA GLU A 221 -3.48 -6.91 -30.58
C GLU A 221 -4.02 -5.48 -30.72
N SER A 222 -3.13 -4.53 -30.53
CA SER A 222 -3.26 -3.15 -31.00
C SER A 222 -3.10 -3.09 -32.54
N PRO A 223 -3.85 -2.23 -33.24
CA PRO A 223 -3.77 -2.17 -34.69
C PRO A 223 -2.48 -1.50 -35.17
N VAL A 224 -1.67 -2.23 -35.89
CA VAL A 224 -0.58 -1.69 -36.68
C VAL A 224 -1.13 -1.36 -38.06
N THR A 225 -1.17 -0.07 -38.39
CA THR A 225 -1.41 0.42 -39.75
C THR A 225 -0.34 -0.08 -40.70
N LYS A 226 -0.69 -0.90 -41.68
CA LYS A 226 0.08 -1.15 -42.89
C LYS A 226 -0.77 -0.88 -44.12
N LYS A 227 -0.17 -0.09 -45.00
CA LYS A 227 -0.68 0.38 -46.29
C LYS A 227 -1.07 -0.76 -47.23
N MET A 228 -2.10 -0.46 -48.01
CA MET A 228 -2.66 -1.19 -49.15
C MET A 228 -1.65 -1.61 -50.20
N ARG A 229 -1.83 -2.79 -50.75
CA ARG A 229 -1.61 -3.06 -52.17
C ARG A 229 -2.70 -4.03 -52.68
N LEU A 230 -3.45 -3.57 -53.68
CA LEU A 230 -4.42 -4.32 -54.47
C LEU A 230 -3.71 -5.39 -55.31
N GLU A 231 -4.34 -6.52 -55.57
CA GLU A 231 -5.20 -6.86 -56.70
C GLU A 231 -5.62 -8.35 -56.72
N PRO A 232 -6.51 -8.82 -57.68
CA PRO A 232 -7.71 -9.57 -57.33
C PRO A 232 -7.78 -11.00 -57.97
N ARG A 233 -8.77 -11.79 -57.59
CA ARG A 233 -9.66 -12.59 -58.43
C ARG A 233 -10.29 -13.81 -57.73
N THR A 234 -11.53 -13.84 -57.86
CA THR A 234 -12.67 -14.77 -57.73
C THR A 234 -12.53 -16.15 -58.39
N PRO A 235 -13.57 -17.03 -58.43
CA PRO A 235 -14.53 -17.52 -57.41
C PRO A 235 -14.83 -19.07 -57.51
N GLY A 236 -15.77 -19.55 -56.67
CA GLY A 236 -16.51 -20.83 -56.88
C GLY A 236 -16.35 -21.82 -55.75
N GLY A 237 -17.36 -22.35 -55.15
CA GLY A 237 -18.55 -22.91 -55.46
C GLY A 237 -19.14 -23.72 -54.29
N THR A 238 -20.42 -23.52 -54.07
CA THR A 238 -21.53 -24.44 -53.71
C THR A 238 -21.42 -25.44 -52.54
N ALA A 239 -22.28 -25.17 -51.55
CA ALA A 239 -23.38 -25.98 -50.99
C ALA A 239 -23.15 -27.47 -50.62
N HIS A 240 -23.47 -27.83 -49.38
CA HIS A 240 -24.55 -28.79 -49.12
C HIS A 240 -25.02 -28.76 -47.65
N ARG A 241 -26.33 -28.73 -47.54
CA ARG A 241 -27.19 -28.82 -46.37
C ARG A 241 -27.50 -30.29 -46.12
N GLN A 242 -27.48 -30.77 -44.88
CA GLN A 242 -28.42 -31.82 -44.46
C GLN A 242 -28.65 -31.80 -42.95
N SER A 243 -29.92 -31.86 -42.63
CA SER A 243 -30.60 -32.00 -41.34
C SER A 243 -30.81 -33.47 -40.97
N PHE A 244 -31.22 -33.70 -39.74
CA PHE A 244 -31.94 -34.83 -39.11
C PHE A 244 -31.24 -35.19 -37.81
N GLY A 245 -31.86 -35.49 -36.66
CA GLY A 245 -33.24 -35.73 -36.30
C GLY A 245 -33.24 -36.16 -34.81
N SER A 246 -34.39 -36.05 -34.20
CA SER A 246 -34.77 -36.27 -32.81
C SER A 246 -34.72 -37.70 -32.31
N GLN A 247 -34.74 -37.84 -30.95
CA GLN A 247 -35.31 -38.93 -30.13
C GLN A 247 -34.29 -39.45 -29.07
N GLU A 248 -34.58 -39.84 -27.83
CA GLU A 248 -35.78 -40.08 -27.02
C GLU A 248 -35.38 -40.28 -25.54
N ARG A 249 -36.40 -40.34 -24.68
CA ARG A 249 -36.37 -40.40 -23.20
C ARG A 249 -35.96 -41.73 -22.59
N GLY A 250 -35.45 -41.67 -21.32
CA GLY A 250 -35.78 -42.48 -20.19
C GLY A 250 -34.61 -43.23 -19.55
N PRO A 251 -34.70 -43.74 -18.32
CA PRO A 251 -35.57 -43.43 -17.17
C PRO A 251 -34.78 -43.19 -15.86
N ASN A 252 -35.48 -42.76 -14.80
CA ASN A 252 -34.99 -42.50 -13.45
C ASN A 252 -34.46 -43.77 -12.75
N PRO A 253 -33.46 -43.62 -11.87
CA PRO A 253 -33.26 -44.53 -10.77
C PRO A 253 -33.48 -43.86 -9.39
N PRO A 254 -33.48 -44.62 -8.27
CA PRO A 254 -34.42 -44.49 -7.18
C PRO A 254 -33.90 -43.70 -5.97
N ASP A 255 -34.85 -43.34 -5.09
CA ASP A 255 -34.69 -42.76 -3.78
C ASP A 255 -33.60 -43.42 -2.92
N VAL A 256 -32.74 -42.58 -2.34
CA VAL A 256 -31.93 -42.94 -1.18
C VAL A 256 -32.16 -41.88 -0.08
N SER A 257 -32.60 -42.44 1.05
CA SER A 257 -32.97 -41.85 2.31
C SER A 257 -32.11 -40.68 2.81
N SER A 258 -32.82 -39.64 3.26
CA SER A 258 -32.35 -38.46 3.98
C SER A 258 -31.69 -38.82 5.31
N SER A 259 -30.43 -38.49 5.47
CA SER A 259 -29.78 -38.24 6.75
C SER A 259 -29.74 -36.72 7.00
N ASN A 260 -30.36 -36.28 8.09
CA ASN A 260 -30.42 -34.90 8.53
C ASN A 260 -29.02 -34.41 8.96
N LEU A 261 -28.33 -33.67 8.07
CA LEU A 261 -27.20 -32.85 8.42
C LEU A 261 -27.67 -31.45 8.82
N THR A 262 -27.09 -30.88 9.84
CA THR A 262 -27.42 -29.52 10.31
C THR A 262 -26.97 -28.46 9.25
N ALA A 263 -27.63 -27.31 9.26
CA ALA A 263 -27.36 -26.24 8.31
C ALA A 263 -25.87 -25.77 8.33
N GLU A 264 -25.17 -25.88 9.47
CA GLU A 264 -23.77 -25.56 9.64
C GLU A 264 -22.82 -26.57 9.00
N GLU A 265 -23.16 -27.86 9.06
CA GLU A 265 -22.38 -28.93 8.43
C GLU A 265 -22.53 -28.89 6.90
N LEU A 266 -23.70 -28.50 6.38
CA LEU A 266 -23.95 -28.32 4.96
C LEU A 266 -23.14 -27.11 4.40
N ALA A 267 -23.01 -26.02 5.15
CA ALA A 267 -22.25 -24.85 4.79
C ALA A 267 -20.74 -25.14 4.68
N SER A 268 -20.20 -26.01 5.52
CA SER A 268 -18.78 -26.38 5.48
C SER A 268 -18.42 -27.28 4.29
N VAL A 269 -19.37 -28.06 3.79
CA VAL A 269 -19.15 -29.01 2.68
C VAL A 269 -19.46 -28.41 1.31
N THR A 270 -20.44 -27.48 1.25
CA THR A 270 -20.91 -26.93 -0.04
C THR A 270 -20.37 -25.53 -0.35
N GLY A 271 -19.71 -24.85 0.61
CA GLY A 271 -19.26 -23.46 0.43
C GLY A 271 -20.43 -22.47 0.29
N MET A 272 -21.64 -22.84 0.77
CA MET A 272 -22.82 -21.96 0.79
C MET A 272 -22.91 -21.22 2.11
N THR A 273 -23.20 -19.92 2.03
CA THR A 273 -23.51 -19.11 3.21
C THR A 273 -24.96 -19.39 3.70
N PRO A 274 -25.31 -19.09 4.96
CA PRO A 274 -26.69 -19.25 5.48
C PRO A 274 -27.76 -18.49 4.68
N SER A 275 -27.36 -17.49 3.88
CA SER A 275 -28.25 -16.75 2.97
C SER A 275 -28.41 -17.39 1.58
N GLY A 276 -27.83 -18.56 1.34
CA GLY A 276 -27.92 -19.28 0.07
C GLY A 276 -27.04 -18.71 -1.06
N ALA A 277 -26.26 -17.65 -0.81
CA ALA A 277 -25.34 -17.10 -1.80
C ALA A 277 -24.14 -18.04 -1.99
N GLN A 278 -23.87 -18.41 -3.24
CA GLN A 278 -22.72 -19.26 -3.56
C GLN A 278 -21.43 -18.45 -3.48
N VAL A 279 -20.45 -18.94 -2.71
CA VAL A 279 -19.09 -18.37 -2.64
C VAL A 279 -18.26 -18.97 -3.76
N VAL A 280 -17.88 -18.16 -4.75
CA VAL A 280 -17.10 -18.60 -5.93
C VAL A 280 -15.64 -18.81 -5.56
N ASP A 281 -15.07 -17.90 -4.79
CA ASP A 281 -13.75 -17.95 -4.20
C ASP A 281 -13.86 -17.20 -2.87
N VAL A 282 -13.47 -17.87 -1.78
CA VAL A 282 -13.73 -17.35 -0.43
C VAL A 282 -12.86 -16.14 -0.13
N TYR A 283 -11.63 -16.12 -0.66
CA TYR A 283 -10.67 -15.08 -0.33
C TYR A 283 -10.01 -14.49 -1.58
N ARG A 284 -9.76 -13.18 -1.54
CA ARG A 284 -8.99 -12.45 -2.53
C ARG A 284 -7.86 -11.70 -1.86
N THR A 285 -6.67 -11.76 -2.39
CA THR A 285 -5.50 -11.12 -1.78
C THR A 285 -4.84 -10.06 -2.65
N GLY A 286 -5.05 -10.07 -3.97
CA GLY A 286 -4.35 -9.17 -4.91
C GLY A 286 -2.83 -9.32 -4.90
N ALA A 287 -2.30 -10.38 -4.28
CA ALA A 287 -0.88 -10.67 -4.17
C ALA A 287 -0.65 -12.19 -4.12
N LYS A 288 0.55 -12.64 -4.48
CA LYS A 288 0.94 -14.06 -4.51
C LYS A 288 1.86 -14.37 -3.33
N CYS A 289 1.94 -15.63 -2.92
CA CYS A 289 2.96 -16.08 -1.99
C CYS A 289 4.36 -15.78 -2.52
N VAL A 290 5.32 -15.60 -1.61
CA VAL A 290 6.72 -15.37 -1.99
C VAL A 290 7.27 -16.63 -2.64
N PRO A 291 7.94 -16.56 -3.80
CA PRO A 291 8.52 -17.72 -4.44
C PRO A 291 9.53 -18.46 -3.55
N GLY A 292 9.44 -19.78 -3.50
CA GLY A 292 10.30 -20.63 -2.67
C GLY A 292 9.84 -20.79 -1.22
N GLU A 293 8.75 -20.11 -0.83
CA GLU A 293 8.12 -20.24 0.49
C GLU A 293 6.84 -21.08 0.42
N ALA A 294 6.27 -21.39 1.59
CA ALA A 294 5.00 -22.10 1.69
C ALA A 294 3.92 -21.42 0.85
N GLY A 295 3.32 -22.13 -0.08
CA GLY A 295 2.26 -21.64 -0.95
C GLY A 295 0.89 -21.65 -0.29
N ASP A 296 -0.08 -21.05 -0.98
CA ASP A 296 -1.50 -21.21 -0.67
C ASP A 296 -1.92 -22.66 -0.93
N SER A 297 -2.90 -23.18 -0.17
CA SER A 297 -3.39 -24.54 -0.35
C SER A 297 -4.09 -24.73 -1.71
N GLY A 298 -4.70 -23.63 -2.23
CA GLY A 298 -5.50 -23.66 -3.45
C GLY A 298 -6.80 -24.47 -3.33
N GLN A 299 -7.10 -24.99 -2.15
CA GLN A 299 -8.35 -25.71 -1.91
C GLN A 299 -9.54 -24.74 -1.92
N PRO A 300 -10.65 -25.08 -2.56
CA PRO A 300 -11.83 -24.23 -2.55
C PRO A 300 -12.28 -23.90 -1.12
N GLY A 301 -12.80 -22.69 -0.93
CA GLY A 301 -13.36 -22.26 0.35
C GLY A 301 -12.36 -21.50 1.24
N ALA A 302 -12.61 -21.47 2.53
CA ALA A 302 -11.89 -20.68 3.53
C ALA A 302 -10.39 -21.00 3.63
N ALA A 303 -9.97 -22.19 3.25
CA ALA A 303 -8.58 -22.64 3.28
C ALA A 303 -7.79 -22.33 2.01
N TYR A 304 -8.38 -21.65 1.02
CA TYR A 304 -7.73 -21.37 -0.26
C TYR A 304 -6.41 -20.60 -0.11
N HIS A 305 -6.44 -19.52 0.67
CA HIS A 305 -5.26 -18.71 0.98
C HIS A 305 -4.80 -18.92 2.42
N ARG A 306 -3.53 -19.17 2.62
CA ARG A 306 -2.93 -19.16 3.96
C ARG A 306 -2.80 -17.73 4.48
N VAL A 307 -3.32 -17.50 5.69
CA VAL A 307 -3.22 -16.21 6.37
C VAL A 307 -1.85 -16.02 7.04
N GLY A 308 -1.46 -14.77 7.28
CA GLY A 308 -0.23 -14.41 7.99
C GLY A 308 1.05 -14.51 7.16
N LEU A 309 1.01 -15.03 5.93
CA LEU A 309 2.18 -15.13 5.06
C LEU A 309 2.54 -13.79 4.41
N LEU A 310 3.83 -13.58 4.19
CA LEU A 310 4.31 -12.50 3.35
C LEU A 310 3.94 -12.76 1.89
N ARG A 311 3.57 -11.68 1.17
CA ARG A 311 3.10 -11.79 -0.20
C ARG A 311 3.77 -10.77 -1.11
N VAL A 312 4.00 -11.17 -2.36
CA VAL A 312 4.57 -10.33 -3.40
C VAL A 312 3.48 -9.92 -4.39
N LYS A 313 3.55 -8.69 -4.87
CA LYS A 313 2.60 -8.18 -5.87
C LYS A 313 2.80 -8.89 -7.20
N PRO A 314 1.72 -9.28 -7.91
CA PRO A 314 1.84 -9.89 -9.22
C PRO A 314 2.35 -8.88 -10.25
N GLY A 315 3.13 -9.34 -11.22
CA GLY A 315 3.51 -8.59 -12.40
C GLY A 315 2.68 -9.01 -13.62
N ARG A 316 2.66 -8.19 -14.66
CA ARG A 316 2.15 -8.57 -15.97
C ARG A 316 3.27 -9.25 -16.77
N GLY A 317 3.27 -10.57 -16.76
CA GLY A 317 4.29 -11.40 -17.43
C GLY A 317 5.62 -11.48 -16.68
N ASP A 318 6.21 -10.36 -16.31
CA ASP A 318 7.45 -10.29 -15.55
C ASP A 318 7.18 -10.20 -14.03
N ARG A 319 7.88 -11.02 -13.23
CA ARG A 319 7.73 -11.05 -11.77
C ARG A 319 8.15 -9.71 -11.14
N THR A 320 7.44 -9.29 -10.12
CA THR A 320 7.85 -8.10 -9.34
C THR A 320 8.68 -8.52 -8.12
N ARG A 321 9.45 -7.58 -7.58
CA ARG A 321 10.14 -7.70 -6.29
C ARG A 321 9.46 -6.85 -5.20
N SER A 322 8.22 -6.46 -5.42
CA SER A 322 7.49 -5.58 -4.52
C SER A 322 6.58 -6.37 -3.59
N MET A 323 6.86 -6.31 -2.30
CA MET A 323 6.00 -6.89 -1.27
C MET A 323 4.61 -6.23 -1.28
N SER A 324 3.61 -6.94 -0.78
CA SER A 324 2.24 -6.45 -0.67
C SER A 324 2.12 -5.15 0.14
N CYS A 325 1.02 -4.44 -0.02
CA CYS A 325 0.76 -3.23 0.79
C CYS A 325 0.52 -3.58 2.25
N SER A 326 -0.11 -4.70 2.57
CA SER A 326 -0.27 -5.20 3.94
C SER A 326 1.08 -5.40 4.63
N ASP A 327 2.04 -6.04 3.95
CA ASP A 327 3.38 -6.26 4.51
C ASP A 327 4.14 -4.94 4.72
N LYS A 328 3.97 -4.00 3.80
CA LYS A 328 4.59 -2.68 3.93
C LYS A 328 3.99 -1.87 5.06
N LEU A 329 2.66 -1.87 5.22
CA LEU A 329 1.99 -1.19 6.33
C LEU A 329 2.39 -1.78 7.68
N ALA A 330 2.43 -3.11 7.81
CA ALA A 330 2.92 -3.76 9.02
C ALA A 330 4.37 -3.38 9.35
N ARG A 331 5.24 -3.31 8.33
CA ARG A 331 6.61 -2.81 8.51
C ARG A 331 6.63 -1.36 8.98
N TRP A 332 5.78 -0.49 8.42
CA TRP A 332 5.74 0.93 8.83
C TRP A 332 5.16 1.10 10.23
N ASN A 333 4.28 0.19 10.64
CA ASN A 333 3.74 0.14 12.00
C ASN A 333 4.79 -0.16 13.08
N ILE A 334 5.94 -0.74 12.68
CA ILE A 334 7.02 -1.10 13.61
C ILE A 334 8.24 -0.18 13.46
N LEU A 335 8.58 0.19 12.23
CA LEU A 335 9.78 0.97 11.92
C LEU A 335 9.50 2.45 11.64
N GLY A 336 8.23 2.86 11.69
CA GLY A 336 7.81 4.19 11.28
C GLY A 336 7.75 4.40 9.76
N CYS A 337 7.11 5.49 9.36
CA CYS A 337 6.90 5.86 7.96
C CYS A 337 8.08 6.62 7.34
N GLN A 338 8.98 7.19 8.13
CA GLN A 338 10.12 8.03 7.72
C GLN A 338 11.15 7.27 6.89
N GLY A 339 11.48 6.01 7.27
CA GLY A 339 12.54 5.20 6.65
C GLY A 339 13.95 5.56 7.12
N ALA A 340 14.96 4.79 6.67
CA ALA A 340 16.32 4.85 7.21
C ALA A 340 17.00 6.22 7.03
N LEU A 341 16.87 6.88 5.87
CA LEU A 341 17.53 8.16 5.63
C LEU A 341 17.11 9.26 6.61
N LEU A 342 15.80 9.42 6.81
CA LEU A 342 15.30 10.46 7.71
C LEU A 342 15.59 10.13 9.17
N MET A 343 15.80 8.85 9.49
CA MET A 343 16.13 8.42 10.86
C MET A 343 17.46 8.98 11.35
N HIS A 344 18.35 9.43 10.48
CA HIS A 344 19.56 10.17 10.87
C HIS A 344 19.25 11.47 11.62
N PHE A 345 18.14 12.13 11.27
CA PHE A 345 17.76 13.43 11.80
C PHE A 345 16.65 13.36 12.85
N LEU A 346 16.09 12.18 13.11
CA LEU A 346 14.95 12.03 14.00
C LEU A 346 15.34 11.31 15.29
N GLU A 347 14.92 11.87 16.41
CA GLU A 347 15.10 11.26 17.73
C GLU A 347 14.24 10.00 17.90
N GLU A 348 13.03 10.01 17.31
CA GLU A 348 12.07 8.91 17.36
C GLU A 348 11.46 8.63 15.97
N PRO A 349 11.08 7.37 15.69
CA PRO A 349 10.33 7.05 14.48
C PRO A 349 8.98 7.79 14.40
N ILE A 350 8.54 8.09 13.18
CA ILE A 350 7.23 8.72 12.94
C ILE A 350 6.20 7.65 12.65
N TYR A 351 5.27 7.46 13.57
CA TYR A 351 4.22 6.48 13.52
C TYR A 351 2.88 7.06 13.04
N LEU A 352 2.01 6.18 12.58
CA LEU A 352 0.62 6.46 12.27
C LEU A 352 -0.23 6.17 13.51
N SER A 353 -1.09 7.10 13.90
CA SER A 353 -2.01 6.92 15.03
C SER A 353 -3.24 6.10 14.64
N ALA A 354 -3.62 6.17 13.36
CA ALA A 354 -4.76 5.42 12.83
C ALA A 354 -4.59 5.08 11.35
N VAL A 355 -5.33 4.04 10.93
CA VAL A 355 -5.53 3.66 9.53
C VAL A 355 -7.02 3.67 9.24
N VAL A 356 -7.45 4.50 8.29
CA VAL A 356 -8.83 4.59 7.83
C VAL A 356 -8.94 3.98 6.44
N ILE A 357 -9.91 3.08 6.26
CA ILE A 357 -10.21 2.42 5.00
C ILE A 357 -11.55 2.94 4.47
N GLY A 358 -11.61 3.33 3.21
CA GLY A 358 -12.86 3.71 2.55
C GLY A 358 -13.83 2.52 2.40
N LYS A 359 -15.05 2.78 1.91
CA LYS A 359 -16.05 1.73 1.68
C LYS A 359 -15.60 0.75 0.60
N CYS A 360 -15.32 -0.47 1.00
CA CYS A 360 -14.86 -1.57 0.15
C CYS A 360 -15.08 -2.89 0.88
N PRO A 361 -14.83 -4.06 0.27
CA PRO A 361 -14.73 -5.31 0.99
C PRO A 361 -13.69 -5.21 2.11
N TYR A 362 -14.10 -5.51 3.34
CA TYR A 362 -13.33 -5.20 4.54
C TYR A 362 -13.58 -6.22 5.65
N SER A 363 -12.55 -6.53 6.40
CA SER A 363 -12.62 -7.28 7.64
C SER A 363 -11.70 -6.66 8.68
N GLN A 364 -12.26 -6.22 9.80
CA GLN A 364 -11.51 -5.67 10.94
C GLN A 364 -10.47 -6.68 11.44
N GLU A 365 -10.85 -7.95 11.51
CA GLU A 365 -9.96 -9.02 11.95
C GLU A 365 -8.79 -9.23 10.98
N ALA A 366 -9.05 -9.27 9.67
CA ALA A 366 -8.02 -9.41 8.66
C ALA A 366 -7.05 -8.23 8.68
N MET A 367 -7.54 -7.02 8.87
CA MET A 367 -6.70 -5.82 9.01
C MET A 367 -5.83 -5.87 10.27
N GLN A 368 -6.41 -6.20 11.42
CA GLN A 368 -5.65 -6.35 12.68
C GLN A 368 -4.62 -7.47 12.58
N ARG A 369 -4.99 -8.63 12.02
CA ARG A 369 -4.05 -9.73 11.76
C ARG A 369 -2.88 -9.25 10.91
N ALA A 370 -3.16 -8.61 9.79
CA ALA A 370 -2.17 -8.24 8.79
C ALA A 370 -1.23 -7.10 9.23
N LEU A 371 -1.71 -6.14 10.02
CA LEU A 371 -0.94 -4.95 10.38
C LEU A 371 -0.30 -5.06 11.77
N ILE A 372 -0.92 -5.78 12.72
CA ILE A 372 -0.53 -5.78 14.12
C ILE A 372 -0.20 -7.20 14.60
N ARG A 373 -1.19 -8.10 14.66
CA ARG A 373 -1.09 -9.38 15.37
C ARG A 373 0.03 -10.28 14.89
N ARG A 374 0.28 -10.36 13.58
CA ARG A 374 1.36 -11.20 13.02
C ARG A 374 2.77 -10.75 13.43
N CYS A 375 2.91 -9.54 13.96
CA CYS A 375 4.18 -9.00 14.45
C CYS A 375 4.20 -8.82 15.97
N GLN A 376 3.14 -9.20 16.68
CA GLN A 376 2.94 -8.95 18.11
C GLN A 376 4.08 -9.52 18.99
N ASN A 377 4.66 -10.64 18.57
CA ASN A 377 5.73 -11.31 19.30
C ASN A 377 7.13 -10.78 18.95
N VAL A 378 7.25 -9.76 18.10
CA VAL A 378 8.55 -9.17 17.78
C VAL A 378 9.10 -8.43 19.01
N SER A 379 10.26 -8.82 19.44
CA SER A 379 10.91 -8.34 20.66
C SER A 379 12.34 -7.89 20.39
N ALA A 380 13.03 -7.38 21.42
CA ALA A 380 14.41 -6.92 21.35
C ALA A 380 14.65 -5.86 20.25
N LEU A 381 13.67 -4.96 20.08
CA LEU A 381 13.81 -3.80 19.20
C LEU A 381 14.58 -2.68 19.93
N PRO A 382 15.40 -1.89 19.22
CA PRO A 382 16.02 -0.70 19.80
C PRO A 382 14.99 0.28 20.36
N GLU A 383 15.42 1.14 21.29
CA GLU A 383 14.57 2.18 21.91
C GLU A 383 13.87 3.02 20.82
N GLY A 384 12.60 3.36 21.04
CA GLY A 384 11.74 4.09 20.10
C GLY A 384 11.04 3.22 19.05
N PHE A 385 11.55 2.00 18.78
CA PHE A 385 10.90 1.08 17.85
C PHE A 385 10.00 0.07 18.57
N GLY A 386 8.84 -0.22 17.97
CA GLY A 386 7.89 -1.19 18.54
C GLY A 386 6.68 -1.39 17.68
N VAL A 387 5.94 -2.48 17.92
CA VAL A 387 4.64 -2.71 17.32
C VAL A 387 3.65 -1.71 17.89
N GLN A 388 3.05 -0.89 17.03
CA GLN A 388 2.07 0.11 17.45
C GLN A 388 0.66 -0.49 17.42
N GLU A 389 -0.12 -0.21 18.44
CA GLU A 389 -1.56 -0.49 18.49
C GLU A 389 -2.30 0.61 17.70
N VAL A 390 -2.14 0.56 16.37
CA VAL A 390 -2.77 1.54 15.46
C VAL A 390 -4.27 1.34 15.41
N LYS A 391 -5.04 2.44 15.57
CA LYS A 391 -6.51 2.40 15.45
C LYS A 391 -6.90 2.13 14.00
N ILE A 392 -7.69 1.11 13.73
CA ILE A 392 -8.15 0.75 12.39
C ILE A 392 -9.66 0.97 12.30
N GLN A 393 -10.12 1.74 11.33
CA GLN A 393 -11.52 2.08 11.13
C GLN A 393 -11.90 2.01 9.66
N GLN A 394 -13.15 1.67 9.37
CA GLN A 394 -13.73 1.77 8.03
C GLN A 394 -14.66 2.98 7.95
N SER A 395 -14.62 3.68 6.82
CA SER A 395 -15.56 4.73 6.42
C SER A 395 -16.68 4.14 5.56
N ASP A 396 -17.87 4.73 5.66
CA ASP A 396 -19.01 4.42 4.80
C ASP A 396 -18.98 5.12 3.44
N LEU A 397 -17.98 5.95 3.19
CA LEU A 397 -17.85 6.71 1.96
C LEU A 397 -17.09 5.93 0.89
N LEU A 398 -17.74 5.71 -0.27
CA LEU A 398 -17.18 5.03 -1.42
C LEU A 398 -16.34 6.01 -2.26
N PHE A 399 -15.15 5.60 -2.67
CA PHE A 399 -14.34 6.37 -3.62
C PHE A 399 -14.93 6.27 -5.03
N GLU A 400 -15.27 7.41 -5.63
CA GLU A 400 -15.92 7.47 -6.95
C GLU A 400 -15.13 6.84 -8.10
N GLN A 401 -13.79 6.77 -7.98
CA GLN A 401 -12.93 6.16 -8.97
C GLN A 401 -12.53 4.71 -8.62
N SER A 402 -13.13 4.14 -7.56
CA SER A 402 -12.98 2.72 -7.25
C SER A 402 -13.57 1.85 -8.36
N ARG A 403 -13.07 0.61 -8.48
CA ARG A 403 -13.59 -0.34 -9.46
C ARG A 403 -15.11 -0.52 -9.34
N ARG A 404 -15.61 -0.68 -8.10
CA ARG A 404 -17.03 -0.85 -7.80
C ARG A 404 -17.86 0.36 -8.28
N ALA A 405 -17.46 1.58 -7.91
CA ALA A 405 -18.17 2.79 -8.29
C ALA A 405 -18.21 3.00 -9.81
N VAL A 406 -17.08 2.73 -10.49
CA VAL A 406 -17.02 2.84 -11.95
C VAL A 406 -17.84 1.74 -12.62
N GLN A 407 -17.84 0.53 -12.07
CA GLN A 407 -18.63 -0.59 -12.57
C GLN A 407 -20.12 -0.32 -12.46
N THR A 408 -20.59 0.24 -11.34
CA THR A 408 -22.00 0.63 -11.15
C THR A 408 -22.42 1.71 -12.17
N ARG A 409 -21.59 2.73 -12.40
CA ARG A 409 -21.87 3.78 -13.40
C ARG A 409 -21.90 3.27 -14.84
N LYS A 410 -21.22 2.14 -15.08
CA LYS A 410 -21.05 1.53 -16.41
C LYS A 410 -22.09 0.46 -16.72
N ALA A 411 -23.08 0.19 -15.87
CA ALA A 411 -23.98 -0.97 -15.97
C ALA A 411 -24.48 -1.27 -17.39
N ASP A 412 -24.71 -0.21 -18.21
CA ASP A 412 -25.29 -0.32 -19.57
C ASP A 412 -24.26 -0.13 -20.71
N SER A 413 -22.95 -0.01 -20.40
CA SER A 413 -21.94 0.28 -21.44
C SER A 413 -21.08 -0.94 -21.75
N PRO A 414 -20.87 -1.31 -23.04
CA PRO A 414 -19.99 -2.42 -23.40
C PRO A 414 -18.52 -2.10 -23.14
N GLY A 415 -17.72 -3.14 -22.87
CA GLY A 415 -16.27 -3.04 -22.74
C GLY A 415 -15.74 -3.42 -21.35
N ARG A 416 -14.48 -3.87 -21.30
CA ARG A 416 -13.80 -4.31 -20.08
C ARG A 416 -13.33 -3.11 -19.26
N LEU A 417 -13.58 -3.15 -17.96
CA LEU A 417 -13.04 -2.20 -17.00
C LEU A 417 -11.57 -2.54 -16.70
N VAL A 418 -10.67 -1.54 -16.79
CA VAL A 418 -9.24 -1.73 -16.59
C VAL A 418 -8.69 -0.80 -15.50
N PRO A 419 -7.66 -1.20 -14.75
CA PRO A 419 -7.02 -0.29 -13.82
C PRO A 419 -6.20 0.77 -14.56
N CYS A 420 -6.31 2.03 -14.14
CA CYS A 420 -5.58 3.16 -14.70
C CYS A 420 -4.08 2.89 -14.81
N GLY A 421 -3.49 3.27 -15.93
CA GLY A 421 -2.07 3.11 -16.21
C GLY A 421 -1.19 4.13 -15.48
N ALA A 422 -1.76 5.26 -15.10
CA ALA A 422 -1.07 6.34 -14.41
C ALA A 422 -1.18 6.24 -12.89
N ALA A 423 -0.25 6.90 -12.21
CA ALA A 423 -0.27 7.16 -10.78
C ALA A 423 0.06 8.64 -10.54
N ILE A 424 -0.65 9.26 -9.62
CA ILE A 424 -0.44 10.65 -9.22
C ILE A 424 0.16 10.65 -7.82
N SER A 425 1.19 11.45 -7.61
CA SER A 425 1.74 11.75 -6.29
C SER A 425 1.57 13.22 -5.97
N TRP A 426 1.17 13.53 -4.73
CA TRP A 426 1.07 14.88 -4.21
C TRP A 426 1.69 14.96 -2.82
N SER A 427 2.40 16.05 -2.54
CA SER A 427 2.99 16.34 -1.23
C SER A 427 2.71 17.79 -0.87
N ALA A 428 2.42 18.08 0.39
CA ALA A 428 2.27 19.45 0.91
C ALA A 428 3.63 20.15 1.00
N VAL A 429 4.16 20.53 -0.15
CA VAL A 429 5.42 21.27 -0.30
C VAL A 429 5.21 22.40 -1.30
N PRO A 430 5.88 23.57 -1.16
CA PRO A 430 5.65 24.73 -2.02
C PRO A 430 6.10 24.48 -3.46
N GLU A 431 7.22 23.77 -3.65
CA GLU A 431 7.81 23.56 -4.97
C GLU A 431 7.34 22.23 -5.58
N GLN A 432 6.72 22.30 -6.75
CA GLN A 432 6.31 21.14 -7.55
C GLN A 432 5.62 20.04 -6.70
N PRO A 433 4.53 20.37 -6.03
CA PRO A 433 3.87 19.45 -5.10
C PRO A 433 3.38 18.16 -5.77
N LEU A 434 3.24 18.17 -7.08
CA LEU A 434 2.52 17.19 -7.87
C LEU A 434 3.42 16.53 -8.92
N ASP A 435 3.21 15.24 -9.15
CA ASP A 435 3.87 14.47 -10.18
C ASP A 435 2.92 13.39 -10.72
N VAL A 436 2.85 13.24 -12.05
CA VAL A 436 2.04 12.21 -12.71
C VAL A 436 2.99 11.22 -13.38
N THR A 437 2.87 9.95 -13.05
CA THR A 437 3.77 8.91 -13.52
C THR A 437 3.02 7.80 -14.26
N ALA A 438 3.70 7.21 -15.25
CA ALA A 438 3.26 6.00 -15.94
C ALA A 438 4.47 5.07 -16.11
N ASN A 439 4.29 3.78 -15.86
CA ASN A 439 5.38 2.80 -15.91
C ASN A 439 6.60 3.17 -15.04
N GLY A 440 6.36 3.89 -13.94
CA GLY A 440 7.40 4.28 -12.99
C GLY A 440 8.19 5.55 -13.33
N PHE A 441 7.91 6.21 -14.47
CA PHE A 441 8.50 7.49 -14.89
C PHE A 441 7.44 8.59 -14.98
N PRO A 442 7.82 9.89 -14.95
CA PRO A 442 6.92 10.97 -15.31
C PRO A 442 6.22 10.71 -16.64
N GLN A 443 4.93 10.99 -16.70
CA GLN A 443 4.13 10.77 -17.90
C GLN A 443 4.69 11.61 -19.07
N GLY A 444 4.78 10.99 -20.26
CA GLY A 444 5.41 11.61 -21.44
C GLY A 444 6.91 11.36 -21.54
N THR A 445 7.54 10.67 -20.58
CA THR A 445 8.96 10.32 -20.69
C THR A 445 9.19 9.40 -21.90
N THR A 446 9.99 9.85 -22.83
CA THR A 446 10.41 9.07 -24.01
C THR A 446 11.54 8.09 -23.66
N LYS A 447 11.75 7.04 -24.46
CA LYS A 447 12.87 6.10 -24.28
C LYS A 447 14.22 6.82 -24.28
N LYS A 448 14.41 7.84 -25.14
CA LYS A 448 15.64 8.67 -25.22
C LYS A 448 15.80 9.63 -24.02
N GLY A 449 14.70 9.94 -23.34
CA GLY A 449 14.70 10.80 -22.15
C GLY A 449 15.06 10.08 -20.86
N ILE A 450 14.97 8.74 -20.82
CA ILE A 450 15.27 7.96 -19.64
C ILE A 450 16.72 8.17 -19.20
N GLY A 451 16.91 8.44 -17.91
CA GLY A 451 18.21 8.78 -17.31
C GLY A 451 18.46 10.28 -17.15
N ARG A 452 17.72 11.15 -17.85
CA ARG A 452 17.78 12.60 -17.65
C ARG A 452 17.07 13.03 -16.37
N LEU A 453 17.43 14.18 -15.82
CA LEU A 453 16.81 14.72 -14.59
C LEU A 453 15.30 14.88 -14.71
N GLN A 454 14.83 15.36 -15.86
CA GLN A 454 13.41 15.59 -16.13
C GLN A 454 12.57 14.28 -16.19
N ALA A 455 13.24 13.13 -16.40
CA ALA A 455 12.62 11.83 -16.44
C ALA A 455 12.53 11.15 -15.05
N ARG A 456 12.81 11.88 -13.99
CA ARG A 456 12.78 11.36 -12.61
C ARG A 456 11.56 11.87 -11.87
N SER A 457 10.77 10.97 -11.33
CA SER A 457 9.71 11.34 -10.40
C SER A 457 10.30 11.95 -9.14
N ARG A 458 9.68 13.01 -8.63
CA ARG A 458 10.08 13.71 -7.40
C ARG A 458 10.13 12.83 -6.16
N ILE A 459 9.44 11.72 -6.20
CA ILE A 459 9.43 10.71 -5.15
C ILE A 459 10.24 9.45 -5.51
N SER A 460 11.05 9.47 -6.58
CA SER A 460 11.99 8.39 -6.88
C SER A 460 13.06 8.27 -5.78
N LYS A 461 13.75 7.13 -5.70
CA LYS A 461 14.78 6.94 -4.67
C LYS A 461 15.88 7.99 -4.76
N VAL A 462 16.35 8.25 -5.99
CA VAL A 462 17.43 9.20 -6.23
C VAL A 462 17.01 10.63 -5.92
N GLU A 463 15.77 11.04 -6.19
CA GLU A 463 15.32 12.41 -5.91
C GLU A 463 15.06 12.63 -4.40
N LEU A 464 14.55 11.63 -3.67
CA LEU A 464 14.47 11.69 -2.21
C LEU A 464 15.86 11.71 -1.58
N PHE A 465 16.81 10.98 -2.14
CA PHE A 465 18.20 11.00 -1.67
C PHE A 465 18.87 12.35 -1.93
N ARG A 466 18.67 12.96 -3.09
CA ARG A 466 19.15 14.32 -3.37
C ARG A 466 18.55 15.36 -2.43
N SER A 467 17.26 15.25 -2.14
CA SER A 467 16.63 16.14 -1.16
C SER A 467 17.23 15.96 0.24
N PHE A 468 17.57 14.73 0.62
CA PHE A 468 18.30 14.45 1.85
C PHE A 468 19.72 15.05 1.83
N GLN A 469 20.48 14.88 0.75
CA GLN A 469 21.81 15.47 0.61
C GLN A 469 21.75 17.01 0.63
N LYS A 470 20.73 17.62 0.02
CA LYS A 470 20.50 19.07 0.09
C LYS A 470 20.24 19.51 1.53
N LEU A 471 19.44 18.77 2.30
CA LEU A 471 19.26 19.04 3.72
C LEU A 471 20.59 18.95 4.48
N LEU A 472 21.35 17.90 4.26
CA LEU A 472 22.64 17.71 4.91
C LEU A 472 23.61 18.87 4.60
N SER A 473 23.71 19.30 3.35
CA SER A 473 24.57 20.42 2.95
C SER A 473 24.08 21.80 3.41
N SER A 474 22.82 21.93 3.83
CA SER A 474 22.30 23.16 4.44
C SER A 474 22.59 23.30 5.94
N ILE A 475 23.11 22.23 6.56
CA ILE A 475 23.45 22.18 7.98
C ILE A 475 24.98 22.15 8.12
N SER A 476 25.55 23.00 8.96
CA SER A 476 26.98 22.99 9.26
C SER A 476 27.41 21.63 9.81
N GLU A 477 28.57 21.11 9.37
CA GLU A 477 29.07 19.77 9.74
C GLU A 477 29.19 19.56 11.25
N ASP A 478 29.51 20.63 11.98
CA ASP A 478 29.55 20.59 13.44
C ASP A 478 28.17 20.30 14.06
N LYS A 479 27.07 20.54 13.37
CA LYS A 479 25.69 20.27 13.79
C LYS A 479 25.12 18.96 13.23
N TRP A 480 25.89 18.20 12.45
CA TRP A 480 25.42 16.91 11.95
C TRP A 480 25.22 15.89 13.07
N PRO A 481 24.24 14.99 12.93
CA PRO A 481 24.11 13.83 13.81
C PRO A 481 25.36 12.96 13.78
N ASP A 482 25.66 12.28 14.88
CA ASP A 482 26.85 11.43 15.00
C ASP A 482 26.91 10.32 13.95
N SER A 483 25.75 9.76 13.58
CA SER A 483 25.64 8.74 12.54
C SER A 483 26.11 9.19 11.14
N LEU A 484 26.21 10.49 10.89
CA LEU A 484 26.68 11.08 9.62
C LEU A 484 28.09 11.62 9.69
N ARG A 485 28.65 11.82 10.91
CA ARG A 485 30.02 12.31 11.11
C ARG A 485 31.05 11.20 11.21
N ALA A 486 30.63 10.01 11.67
CA ALA A 486 31.54 8.92 12.03
C ALA A 486 32.32 8.35 10.83
N GLN A 487 31.83 8.52 9.61
CA GLN A 487 32.44 7.95 8.41
C GLN A 487 32.07 8.74 7.14
N LYS A 488 32.96 8.68 6.13
CA LYS A 488 32.68 9.29 4.82
C LYS A 488 31.71 8.41 4.03
N LEU A 489 30.49 8.88 3.85
CA LEU A 489 29.42 8.20 3.10
C LEU A 489 29.30 8.78 1.70
N ALA A 490 29.08 7.93 0.69
CA ALA A 490 29.01 8.34 -0.71
C ALA A 490 27.72 7.88 -1.41
N THR A 491 27.24 6.68 -1.13
CA THR A 491 26.11 6.08 -1.84
C THR A 491 24.84 6.03 -1.00
N TYR A 492 23.70 5.99 -1.68
CA TYR A 492 22.40 5.81 -1.02
C TYR A 492 22.39 4.59 -0.07
N GLN A 493 23.09 3.50 -0.42
CA GLN A 493 23.17 2.30 0.41
C GLN A 493 23.95 2.58 1.70
N GLU A 494 25.11 3.21 1.59
CA GLU A 494 25.95 3.54 2.76
C GLU A 494 25.20 4.44 3.74
N TYR A 495 24.54 5.50 3.25
CA TYR A 495 23.72 6.35 4.12
C TYR A 495 22.60 5.58 4.82
N LYS A 496 21.96 4.62 4.15
CA LYS A 496 20.94 3.79 4.80
C LYS A 496 21.51 2.85 5.84
N GLU A 497 22.70 2.28 5.58
CA GLU A 497 23.37 1.37 6.49
C GLU A 497 23.88 2.09 7.73
N ALA A 498 24.37 3.32 7.58
CA ALA A 498 24.81 4.18 8.68
C ALA A 498 23.68 4.55 9.67
N ALA A 499 22.40 4.43 9.28
CA ALA A 499 21.26 4.56 10.21
C ALA A 499 21.14 3.30 11.10
N SER A 500 22.10 3.07 11.98
CA SER A 500 22.34 1.82 12.71
C SER A 500 21.15 1.32 13.51
N THR A 501 20.49 2.18 14.29
CA THR A 501 19.31 1.83 15.10
C THR A 501 18.15 1.35 14.23
N TYR A 502 17.90 2.03 13.10
CA TYR A 502 16.90 1.59 12.13
C TYR A 502 17.26 0.24 11.50
N GLN A 503 18.53 0.01 11.17
CA GLN A 503 18.97 -1.27 10.60
C GLN A 503 18.90 -2.41 11.61
N GLN A 504 19.20 -2.17 12.87
CA GLN A 504 19.04 -3.14 13.96
C GLN A 504 17.55 -3.52 14.10
N ALA A 505 16.65 -2.53 14.20
CA ALA A 505 15.21 -2.76 14.27
C ALA A 505 14.70 -3.55 13.05
N TRP A 506 15.14 -3.20 11.84
CA TRP A 506 14.78 -3.91 10.63
C TRP A 506 15.32 -5.35 10.59
N SER A 507 16.53 -5.57 11.09
CA SER A 507 17.13 -6.90 11.18
C SER A 507 16.37 -7.78 12.17
N ALA A 508 16.02 -7.25 13.34
CA ALA A 508 15.22 -7.95 14.35
C ALA A 508 13.84 -8.34 13.80
N LEU A 509 13.13 -7.41 13.16
CA LEU A 509 11.84 -7.65 12.54
C LEU A 509 11.91 -8.75 11.45
N ARG A 510 12.96 -8.72 10.62
CA ARG A 510 13.11 -9.75 9.58
C ARG A 510 13.39 -11.13 10.16
N LYS A 511 14.22 -11.23 11.18
CA LYS A 511 14.53 -12.51 11.81
C LYS A 511 13.31 -13.15 12.44
N GLN A 512 12.38 -12.34 12.99
CA GLN A 512 11.30 -12.83 13.82
C GLN A 512 9.95 -12.97 13.07
N ALA A 513 9.67 -12.10 12.08
CA ALA A 513 8.38 -12.08 11.41
C ALA A 513 8.43 -11.94 9.88
N PHE A 514 9.52 -11.40 9.32
CA PHE A 514 9.61 -11.06 7.90
C PHE A 514 10.77 -11.77 7.18
N GLY A 515 11.02 -13.04 7.51
CA GLY A 515 12.12 -13.85 6.96
C GLY A 515 12.15 -13.90 5.44
N SER A 516 11.01 -14.14 4.82
CA SER A 516 10.84 -14.24 3.37
C SER A 516 10.69 -12.89 2.65
N TRP A 517 11.00 -11.76 3.30
CA TRP A 517 10.96 -10.44 2.65
C TRP A 517 11.94 -10.34 1.48
N ILE A 518 11.42 -10.14 0.27
CA ILE A 518 12.25 -10.02 -0.94
C ILE A 518 13.10 -8.75 -0.88
N ARG A 519 14.42 -8.91 -0.96
CA ARG A 519 15.39 -7.81 -1.03
C ARG A 519 15.76 -7.51 -2.48
N ASN A 520 15.92 -6.24 -2.79
CA ASN A 520 16.59 -5.87 -4.04
C ASN A 520 18.08 -6.21 -3.94
N PRO A 521 18.73 -6.59 -5.04
CA PRO A 521 20.18 -6.73 -5.07
C PRO A 521 20.89 -5.43 -4.63
N PRO A 522 22.04 -5.51 -3.97
CA PRO A 522 22.75 -4.34 -3.43
C PRO A 522 23.05 -3.27 -4.48
N ASP A 523 23.36 -3.66 -5.70
CA ASP A 523 23.69 -2.79 -6.82
C ASP A 523 22.54 -1.85 -7.24
N TYR A 524 21.28 -2.14 -6.87
CA TYR A 524 20.14 -1.23 -7.07
C TYR A 524 20.08 -0.07 -6.05
N HIS A 525 21.08 0.05 -5.20
CA HIS A 525 21.17 1.10 -4.18
C HIS A 525 22.53 1.82 -4.16
N GLN A 526 23.44 1.51 -5.10
CA GLN A 526 24.79 2.08 -5.16
C GLN A 526 24.88 3.43 -5.92
N PHE A 527 23.76 4.08 -6.17
CA PHE A 527 23.74 5.43 -6.78
C PHE A 527 24.08 6.54 -5.76
N LYS A 528 24.59 7.65 -6.30
CA LYS A 528 25.00 8.85 -5.55
C LYS A 528 24.01 9.99 -5.75
#